data_6b2794f1cbf95b6e1e63905ee24eb932
#
_entry.id   6b2794f1cbf95b6e1e63905ee24eb932
#
_cell.length_a   1.000
_cell.length_b   1.000
_cell.length_c   1.000
_cell.angle_alpha   90.00
_cell.angle_beta   90.00
_cell.angle_gamma   90.00
#
_symmetry.space_group_name_H-M   'P 1'
#
loop_
_entity.id
_entity.type
_entity.pdbx_description
1 polymer ?
#
loop_
_entity_poly.entity_id
_entity_poly.type
_entity_poly.pdbx_seq_one_letter_code
_entity_poly.pdbx_strand_id
1 'polypeptide(L)'
;MDTKAKTGQTAERRVLRRGITLALFLSLAFCGIPEAAAQKVRVAMPAKSMTFLNFYVGDKFGVYKAEGLDVSLEVIKTDVGVAGMIAGEIDYTTAIGSAMRAAATGVPIKATMFSMDRVLIYMFAKPSIKSIEELKGGKTVSTTGLLATPTSAAKVMARAHGLNPEKDLVFVATGDVANSLAALQSGAADVAMLSIPFNFKAEELGFRNLGSAVDYLQTPFAGVGAADAKIKTNPSQVKRMIRTTLKGIAFTRDPANQEKVIGLLIDEFKLDRKTAALSLKEIIKAFTRDGTAPEDAVKAEIKEIREQAKIKNEIPVSQVLDYKLLEEVLAEGKR
;
A
#
# COMPACT_ATOMS: atom_id res chain seq x y z
N MET A 1 62.02 -10.34 70.99
CA MET A 1 62.04 -10.87 69.61
C MET A 1 60.65 -11.29 69.29
N ASP A 2 60.09 -10.90 68.12
CA ASP A 2 58.80 -11.20 67.54
C ASP A 2 57.67 -10.14 67.71
N THR A 3 57.88 -9.06 66.93
CA THR A 3 56.74 -8.11 66.66
C THR A 3 56.69 -7.68 65.18
N LYS A 4 57.15 -8.51 64.20
CA LYS A 4 57.22 -8.12 62.80
C LYS A 4 56.32 -8.99 61.81
N ALA A 5 55.51 -9.95 62.31
CA ALA A 5 54.84 -10.88 61.45
C ALA A 5 53.33 -10.65 61.28
N LYS A 6 52.72 -9.61 61.88
CA LYS A 6 51.23 -9.42 61.82
C LYS A 6 50.75 -8.27 60.92
N THR A 7 51.59 -7.49 60.32
CA THR A 7 51.19 -6.31 59.52
C THR A 7 51.06 -6.61 58.01
N GLY A 8 51.63 -7.69 57.51
CA GLY A 8 51.57 -8.05 56.06
C GLY A 8 50.24 -8.67 55.60
N GLN A 9 49.62 -9.47 56.47
CA GLN A 9 48.37 -10.21 56.05
C GLN A 9 47.09 -9.37 56.01
N THR A 10 47.03 -8.22 56.67
CA THR A 10 45.85 -7.33 56.65
C THR A 10 45.83 -6.42 55.43
N ALA A 11 46.98 -6.11 54.83
CA ALA A 11 47.05 -5.28 53.60
C ALA A 11 46.63 -6.06 52.35
N GLU A 12 47.09 -7.32 52.21
CA GLU A 12 46.71 -8.16 51.05
C GLU A 12 45.23 -8.53 51.05
N ARG A 13 44.63 -8.77 52.21
CA ARG A 13 43.18 -9.06 52.28
C ARG A 13 42.31 -7.83 51.97
N ARG A 14 42.77 -6.61 52.19
CA ARG A 14 42.06 -5.37 51.79
C ARG A 14 42.14 -5.09 50.30
N VAL A 15 43.23 -5.36 49.63
CA VAL A 15 43.41 -5.20 48.21
C VAL A 15 42.58 -6.25 47.43
N LEU A 16 42.57 -7.50 47.89
CA LEU A 16 41.80 -8.57 47.31
C LEU A 16 40.25 -8.33 47.41
N ARG A 17 39.79 -7.79 48.58
CA ARG A 17 38.37 -7.45 48.74
C ARG A 17 37.92 -6.26 47.88
N ARG A 18 38.79 -5.27 47.64
CA ARG A 18 38.49 -4.14 46.75
C ARG A 18 38.48 -4.53 45.27
N GLY A 19 39.37 -5.45 44.86
CA GLY A 19 39.41 -5.98 43.50
C GLY A 19 38.18 -6.83 43.16
N ILE A 20 37.70 -7.65 44.08
CA ILE A 20 36.50 -8.52 43.88
C ILE A 20 35.24 -7.67 43.88
N THR A 21 35.12 -6.62 44.65
CA THR A 21 33.96 -5.73 44.65
C THR A 21 33.88 -4.88 43.36
N LEU A 22 35.01 -4.45 42.81
CA LEU A 22 35.08 -3.70 41.57
C LEU A 22 34.79 -4.60 40.34
N ALA A 23 35.24 -5.87 40.35
CA ALA A 23 34.94 -6.85 39.30
C ALA A 23 33.45 -7.29 39.30
N LEU A 24 32.79 -7.34 40.47
CA LEU A 24 31.37 -7.65 40.56
C LEU A 24 30.47 -6.48 40.06
N PHE A 25 30.93 -5.22 40.20
CA PHE A 25 30.19 -4.05 39.68
C PHE A 25 30.38 -3.88 38.17
N LEU A 26 31.47 -4.36 37.55
CA LEU A 26 31.68 -4.30 36.11
C LEU A 26 30.90 -5.42 35.36
N SER A 27 30.64 -6.53 36.02
CA SER A 27 29.86 -7.64 35.40
C SER A 27 28.33 -7.44 35.41
N LEU A 28 27.81 -6.48 36.20
CA LEU A 28 26.37 -6.14 36.20
C LEU A 28 25.98 -5.07 35.14
N ALA A 29 26.93 -4.45 34.43
CA ALA A 29 26.66 -3.45 33.40
C ALA A 29 26.41 -4.04 32.01
N PHE A 30 26.48 -5.38 31.85
CA PHE A 30 26.12 -6.08 30.62
C PHE A 30 24.79 -6.82 30.77
N CYS A 31 23.82 -6.27 31.53
CA CYS A 31 22.44 -6.65 31.38
C CYS A 31 21.98 -6.10 30.03
N GLY A 32 22.03 -6.96 29.00
CA GLY A 32 21.55 -6.63 27.68
C GLY A 32 20.18 -5.96 27.81
N ILE A 33 20.04 -4.77 27.27
CA ILE A 33 18.73 -4.13 27.10
C ILE A 33 17.86 -5.19 26.41
N PRO A 34 16.77 -5.66 27.01
CA PRO A 34 15.92 -6.64 26.34
C PRO A 34 15.53 -6.04 24.99
N GLU A 35 15.94 -6.70 23.92
CA GLU A 35 15.49 -6.34 22.57
C GLU A 35 13.96 -6.28 22.66
N ALA A 36 13.41 -5.08 22.59
CA ALA A 36 11.98 -4.89 22.74
C ALA A 36 11.32 -5.76 21.68
N ALA A 37 10.55 -6.77 22.11
CA ALA A 37 9.91 -7.72 21.21
C ALA A 37 9.16 -6.94 20.12
N ALA A 38 9.42 -7.29 18.86
CA ALA A 38 8.81 -6.60 17.73
C ALA A 38 7.29 -6.62 17.88
N GLN A 39 6.68 -5.46 17.71
CA GLN A 39 5.24 -5.31 17.89
C GLN A 39 4.49 -5.97 16.74
N LYS A 40 3.66 -6.96 17.04
CA LYS A 40 2.82 -7.64 16.03
C LYS A 40 1.85 -6.64 15.40
N VAL A 41 1.76 -6.70 14.08
CA VAL A 41 0.93 -5.82 13.25
C VAL A 41 0.27 -6.63 12.15
N ARG A 42 -1.05 -6.59 12.05
CA ARG A 42 -1.82 -7.24 11.00
C ARG A 42 -2.29 -6.21 9.98
N VAL A 43 -1.94 -6.42 8.72
CA VAL A 43 -2.28 -5.52 7.60
C VAL A 43 -3.16 -6.23 6.59
N ALA A 44 -4.39 -5.78 6.43
CA ALA A 44 -5.31 -6.29 5.42
C ALA A 44 -4.99 -5.69 4.04
N MET A 45 -4.80 -6.57 3.07
CA MET A 45 -4.73 -6.24 1.64
C MET A 45 -5.94 -6.83 0.92
N PRO A 46 -6.62 -6.09 0.02
CA PRO A 46 -7.83 -6.59 -0.64
C PRO A 46 -7.56 -7.73 -1.63
N ALA A 47 -6.35 -7.81 -2.14
CA ALA A 47 -5.91 -8.83 -3.08
C ALA A 47 -4.39 -8.96 -3.08
N LYS A 48 -3.87 -10.08 -3.57
CA LYS A 48 -2.46 -10.21 -3.94
C LYS A 48 -2.23 -9.44 -5.25
N SER A 49 -1.68 -8.23 -5.15
CA SER A 49 -1.51 -7.31 -6.28
C SER A 49 -0.19 -6.55 -6.18
N MET A 50 0.43 -6.29 -7.32
CA MET A 50 1.63 -5.46 -7.45
C MET A 50 1.39 -4.00 -7.05
N THR A 51 0.15 -3.54 -6.97
CA THR A 51 -0.25 -2.26 -6.37
C THR A 51 0.30 -2.09 -4.95
N PHE A 52 0.50 -3.18 -4.24
CA PHE A 52 0.99 -3.20 -2.87
C PHE A 52 2.48 -3.56 -2.77
N LEU A 53 3.25 -3.38 -3.85
CA LEU A 53 4.66 -3.77 -3.94
C LEU A 53 5.51 -3.20 -2.81
N ASN A 54 5.30 -1.95 -2.42
CA ASN A 54 6.02 -1.32 -1.31
C ASN A 54 5.81 -2.04 0.04
N PHE A 55 4.67 -2.69 0.26
CA PHE A 55 4.41 -3.49 1.46
C PHE A 55 5.15 -4.83 1.40
N TYR A 56 5.14 -5.51 0.24
CA TYR A 56 5.95 -6.74 0.04
C TYR A 56 7.44 -6.46 0.17
N VAL A 57 7.92 -5.31 -0.34
CA VAL A 57 9.29 -4.84 -0.15
C VAL A 57 9.60 -4.62 1.33
N GLY A 58 8.66 -4.00 2.06
CA GLY A 58 8.79 -3.78 3.50
C GLY A 58 8.99 -5.07 4.29
N ASP A 59 8.25 -6.11 3.94
CA ASP A 59 8.35 -7.44 4.54
C ASP A 59 9.63 -8.17 4.13
N LYS A 60 9.82 -8.36 2.82
CA LYS A 60 10.92 -9.16 2.26
C LYS A 60 12.31 -8.64 2.61
N PHE A 61 12.49 -7.32 2.66
CA PHE A 61 13.79 -6.69 2.87
C PHE A 61 13.97 -6.12 4.28
N GLY A 62 13.13 -6.54 5.23
CA GLY A 62 13.31 -6.28 6.65
C GLY A 62 13.04 -4.83 7.09
N VAL A 63 12.36 -4.02 6.26
CA VAL A 63 12.06 -2.61 6.57
C VAL A 63 11.17 -2.51 7.81
N TYR A 64 10.21 -3.42 7.97
CA TYR A 64 9.34 -3.49 9.15
C TYR A 64 10.12 -3.84 10.42
N LYS A 65 10.99 -4.87 10.34
CA LYS A 65 11.81 -5.31 11.47
C LYS A 65 12.75 -4.22 11.95
N ALA A 66 13.32 -3.44 11.02
CA ALA A 66 14.19 -2.31 11.35
C ALA A 66 13.48 -1.20 12.15
N GLU A 67 12.15 -1.12 12.08
CA GLU A 67 11.31 -0.21 12.87
C GLU A 67 10.65 -0.91 14.08
N GLY A 68 11.05 -2.14 14.40
CA GLY A 68 10.50 -2.90 15.52
C GLY A 68 9.05 -3.37 15.30
N LEU A 69 8.64 -3.58 14.04
CA LEU A 69 7.34 -4.12 13.68
C LEU A 69 7.48 -5.56 13.15
N ASP A 70 6.62 -6.45 13.64
CA ASP A 70 6.43 -7.81 13.14
C ASP A 70 5.11 -7.82 12.34
N VAL A 71 5.22 -7.55 11.03
CA VAL A 71 4.07 -7.33 10.15
C VAL A 71 3.64 -8.62 9.47
N SER A 72 2.34 -8.95 9.57
CA SER A 72 1.66 -9.97 8.78
C SER A 72 0.84 -9.29 7.69
N LEU A 73 1.17 -9.55 6.42
CA LEU A 73 0.39 -9.10 5.26
C LEU A 73 -0.65 -10.16 4.92
N GLU A 74 -1.93 -9.85 5.06
CA GLU A 74 -3.02 -10.80 4.93
C GLU A 74 -3.98 -10.40 3.80
N VAL A 75 -4.29 -11.33 2.90
CA VAL A 75 -5.29 -11.10 1.86
C VAL A 75 -6.67 -11.29 2.46
N ILE A 76 -7.36 -10.18 2.70
CA ILE A 76 -8.66 -10.13 3.36
C ILE A 76 -9.63 -9.27 2.53
N LYS A 77 -10.84 -9.78 2.28
CA LYS A 77 -11.90 -8.99 1.62
C LYS A 77 -12.10 -7.67 2.36
N THR A 78 -12.31 -6.60 1.61
CA THR A 78 -12.28 -5.23 2.13
C THR A 78 -13.27 -4.99 3.25
N ASP A 79 -14.51 -5.47 3.13
CA ASP A 79 -15.56 -5.36 4.14
C ASP A 79 -15.19 -6.08 5.44
N VAL A 80 -14.62 -7.29 5.33
CA VAL A 80 -14.11 -8.06 6.47
C VAL A 80 -12.92 -7.35 7.12
N GLY A 81 -12.00 -6.81 6.31
CA GLY A 81 -10.85 -6.04 6.81
C GLY A 81 -11.29 -4.77 7.57
N VAL A 82 -12.28 -4.04 7.06
CA VAL A 82 -12.85 -2.87 7.74
C VAL A 82 -13.50 -3.27 9.07
N ALA A 83 -14.31 -4.32 9.08
CA ALA A 83 -14.93 -4.84 10.32
C ALA A 83 -13.86 -5.27 11.34
N GLY A 84 -12.81 -5.99 10.89
CA GLY A 84 -11.69 -6.40 11.72
C GLY A 84 -10.90 -5.23 12.32
N MET A 85 -10.75 -4.11 11.57
CA MET A 85 -10.13 -2.89 12.11
C MET A 85 -10.96 -2.26 13.24
N ILE A 86 -12.28 -2.23 13.10
CA ILE A 86 -13.18 -1.70 14.14
C ILE A 86 -13.17 -2.61 15.37
N ALA A 87 -13.08 -3.94 15.17
CA ALA A 87 -12.95 -4.91 16.27
C ALA A 87 -11.54 -4.90 16.92
N GLY A 88 -10.54 -4.23 16.31
CA GLY A 88 -9.15 -4.22 16.77
C GLY A 88 -8.38 -5.50 16.44
N GLU A 89 -8.90 -6.36 15.59
CA GLU A 89 -8.25 -7.59 15.11
C GLU A 89 -7.27 -7.34 13.95
N ILE A 90 -7.54 -6.32 13.16
CA ILE A 90 -6.70 -5.82 12.07
C ILE A 90 -6.21 -4.43 12.43
N ASP A 91 -4.92 -4.18 12.28
CA ASP A 91 -4.31 -2.90 12.61
C ASP A 91 -4.45 -1.87 11.49
N TYR A 92 -4.26 -2.30 10.25
CA TYR A 92 -4.24 -1.41 9.07
C TYR A 92 -4.87 -2.06 7.85
N THR A 93 -5.36 -1.22 6.94
CA THR A 93 -5.73 -1.64 5.58
C THR A 93 -4.92 -0.89 4.53
N THR A 94 -4.62 -1.57 3.42
CA THR A 94 -4.01 -0.94 2.25
C THR A 94 -5.04 -0.45 1.23
N ALA A 95 -6.31 -0.83 1.39
CA ALA A 95 -7.42 -0.51 0.49
C ALA A 95 -8.03 0.87 0.79
N ILE A 96 -7.30 1.94 0.46
CA ILE A 96 -7.65 3.30 0.89
C ILE A 96 -8.97 3.80 0.32
N GLY A 97 -9.26 3.58 -0.96
CA GLY A 97 -10.55 4.01 -1.53
C GLY A 97 -11.75 3.40 -0.80
N SER A 98 -11.63 2.13 -0.34
CA SER A 98 -12.68 1.49 0.44
C SER A 98 -12.73 1.98 1.89
N ALA A 99 -11.56 2.27 2.49
CA ALA A 99 -11.50 2.91 3.80
C ALA A 99 -12.18 4.29 3.78
N MET A 100 -11.91 5.10 2.75
CA MET A 100 -12.56 6.42 2.58
C MET A 100 -14.07 6.28 2.36
N ARG A 101 -14.54 5.29 1.58
CA ARG A 101 -15.98 5.01 1.43
C ARG A 101 -16.64 4.64 2.75
N ALA A 102 -16.01 3.77 3.52
CA ALA A 102 -16.52 3.40 4.85
C ALA A 102 -16.53 4.61 5.80
N ALA A 103 -15.46 5.40 5.83
CA ALA A 103 -15.39 6.63 6.61
C ALA A 103 -16.47 7.65 6.22
N ALA A 104 -16.75 7.80 4.93
CA ALA A 104 -17.80 8.66 4.39
C ALA A 104 -19.20 8.27 4.89
N THR A 105 -19.43 6.98 5.17
CA THR A 105 -20.70 6.48 5.78
C THR A 105 -20.70 6.50 7.30
N GLY A 106 -19.67 7.08 7.93
CA GLY A 106 -19.59 7.24 9.39
C GLY A 106 -18.83 6.15 10.13
N VAL A 107 -18.19 5.20 9.41
CA VAL A 107 -17.29 4.22 10.05
C VAL A 107 -16.04 4.95 10.59
N PRO A 108 -15.64 4.75 11.87
CA PRO A 108 -14.54 5.51 12.49
C PRO A 108 -13.16 5.00 12.05
N ILE A 109 -12.84 5.18 10.77
CA ILE A 109 -11.55 4.88 10.14
C ILE A 109 -11.10 6.05 9.27
N LYS A 110 -9.81 6.17 9.01
CA LYS A 110 -9.25 7.21 8.13
C LYS A 110 -8.09 6.67 7.31
N ALA A 111 -7.90 7.25 6.13
CA ALA A 111 -6.64 7.20 5.44
C ALA A 111 -5.63 8.04 6.23
N THR A 112 -4.43 7.50 6.50
CA THR A 112 -3.36 8.21 7.21
C THR A 112 -2.21 8.59 6.28
N MET A 113 -2.09 7.91 5.14
CA MET A 113 -1.21 8.24 4.03
C MET A 113 -1.61 7.51 2.76
N PHE A 114 -1.16 7.99 1.64
CA PHE A 114 -1.25 7.30 0.36
C PHE A 114 0.13 6.78 -0.05
N SER A 115 0.19 5.55 -0.56
CA SER A 115 1.39 5.01 -1.19
C SER A 115 1.36 5.21 -2.71
N MET A 116 0.15 5.24 -3.30
CA MET A 116 -0.08 5.52 -4.71
C MET A 116 -1.16 6.59 -4.87
N ASP A 117 -0.91 7.55 -5.76
CA ASP A 117 -1.82 8.62 -6.15
C ASP A 117 -2.34 8.48 -7.59
N ARG A 118 -2.04 7.34 -8.23
CA ARG A 118 -2.43 7.03 -9.61
C ARG A 118 -2.88 5.60 -9.75
N VAL A 119 -3.83 5.39 -10.66
CA VAL A 119 -4.42 4.08 -10.93
C VAL A 119 -3.80 3.52 -12.21
N LEU A 120 -3.02 2.44 -12.09
CA LEU A 120 -2.39 1.75 -13.21
C LEU A 120 -3.39 0.75 -13.85
N ILE A 121 -4.39 1.30 -14.52
CA ILE A 121 -5.41 0.55 -15.27
C ILE A 121 -5.38 1.03 -16.72
N TYR A 122 -5.40 0.09 -17.63
CA TYR A 122 -5.26 0.29 -19.07
C TYR A 122 -6.50 -0.24 -19.78
N MET A 123 -6.92 0.48 -20.83
CA MET A 123 -8.02 0.06 -21.68
C MET A 123 -7.47 -0.68 -22.90
N PHE A 124 -7.77 -1.97 -23.00
CA PHE A 124 -7.38 -2.81 -24.14
C PHE A 124 -8.59 -3.23 -24.95
N ALA A 125 -8.47 -3.20 -26.27
CA ALA A 125 -9.54 -3.54 -27.20
C ALA A 125 -9.12 -4.57 -28.24
N LYS A 126 -10.12 -5.17 -28.91
CA LYS A 126 -9.89 -5.96 -30.13
C LYS A 126 -9.09 -5.16 -31.15
N PRO A 127 -8.23 -5.79 -31.96
CA PRO A 127 -7.35 -5.08 -32.92
C PRO A 127 -8.11 -4.22 -33.94
N SER A 128 -9.38 -4.57 -34.23
CA SER A 128 -10.27 -3.81 -35.11
C SER A 128 -10.71 -2.45 -34.55
N ILE A 129 -10.66 -2.25 -33.23
CA ILE A 129 -11.03 -1.00 -32.54
C ILE A 129 -9.76 -0.18 -32.35
N LYS A 130 -9.69 0.99 -32.96
CA LYS A 130 -8.46 1.79 -33.04
C LYS A 130 -8.39 2.93 -32.03
N SER A 131 -9.56 3.37 -31.52
CA SER A 131 -9.64 4.50 -30.59
C SER A 131 -10.83 4.33 -29.64
N ILE A 132 -10.87 5.17 -28.59
CA ILE A 132 -11.98 5.16 -27.62
C ILE A 132 -13.27 5.63 -28.25
N GLU A 133 -13.22 6.56 -29.20
CA GLU A 133 -14.39 7.08 -29.92
C GLU A 133 -15.13 5.98 -30.70
N GLU A 134 -14.44 4.95 -31.16
CA GLU A 134 -15.03 3.81 -31.87
C GLU A 134 -15.80 2.86 -30.93
N LEU A 135 -15.80 3.11 -29.64
CA LEU A 135 -16.59 2.34 -28.67
C LEU A 135 -18.07 2.74 -28.67
N LYS A 136 -18.43 3.79 -29.38
CA LYS A 136 -19.83 4.22 -29.53
C LYS A 136 -20.71 3.09 -30.09
N GLY A 137 -21.92 2.98 -29.53
CA GLY A 137 -22.94 2.02 -30.06
C GLY A 137 -22.98 0.69 -29.30
N GLY A 138 -22.69 0.67 -28.02
CA GLY A 138 -22.98 -0.49 -27.15
C GLY A 138 -21.86 -1.51 -27.07
N LYS A 139 -20.58 -1.10 -27.22
CA LYS A 139 -19.44 -2.00 -27.07
C LYS A 139 -19.34 -2.56 -25.65
N THR A 140 -19.02 -3.85 -25.56
CA THR A 140 -18.91 -4.57 -24.28
C THR A 140 -17.53 -4.34 -23.66
N VAL A 141 -17.53 -3.84 -22.42
CA VAL A 141 -16.33 -3.56 -21.63
C VAL A 141 -16.28 -4.49 -20.42
N SER A 142 -15.32 -5.39 -20.37
CA SER A 142 -15.09 -6.25 -19.21
C SER A 142 -14.31 -5.53 -18.13
N THR A 143 -14.77 -5.67 -16.88
CA THR A 143 -14.18 -5.08 -15.67
C THR A 143 -14.27 -6.06 -14.51
N THR A 144 -13.56 -5.80 -13.42
CA THR A 144 -13.60 -6.67 -12.24
C THR A 144 -14.92 -6.58 -11.46
N GLY A 145 -15.68 -5.50 -11.63
CA GLY A 145 -16.99 -5.32 -10.97
C GLY A 145 -17.62 -4.00 -11.35
N LEU A 146 -18.95 -3.93 -11.38
CA LEU A 146 -19.69 -2.74 -11.86
C LEU A 146 -19.46 -1.49 -11.02
N LEU A 147 -19.14 -1.64 -9.73
CA LEU A 147 -18.79 -0.55 -8.80
C LEU A 147 -17.29 -0.48 -8.51
N ALA A 148 -16.47 -1.24 -9.24
CA ALA A 148 -15.02 -1.29 -9.05
C ALA A 148 -14.32 -0.14 -9.79
N THR A 149 -13.12 0.23 -9.32
CA THR A 149 -12.28 1.28 -9.91
C THR A 149 -12.07 1.12 -11.43
N PRO A 150 -11.86 -0.10 -12.00
CA PRO A 150 -11.75 -0.24 -13.45
C PRO A 150 -12.99 0.24 -14.22
N THR A 151 -14.19 0.07 -13.67
CA THR A 151 -15.42 0.58 -14.30
C THR A 151 -15.49 2.10 -14.24
N SER A 152 -15.17 2.71 -13.10
CA SER A 152 -15.10 4.17 -12.99
C SER A 152 -14.05 4.73 -13.95
N ALA A 153 -12.87 4.10 -14.04
CA ALA A 153 -11.81 4.49 -14.97
C ALA A 153 -12.29 4.45 -16.44
N ALA A 154 -12.94 3.36 -16.86
CA ALA A 154 -13.46 3.24 -18.21
C ALA A 154 -14.50 4.34 -18.51
N LYS A 155 -15.37 4.65 -17.56
CA LYS A 155 -16.38 5.73 -17.71
C LYS A 155 -15.73 7.10 -17.85
N VAL A 156 -14.71 7.40 -17.04
CA VAL A 156 -13.97 8.68 -17.12
C VAL A 156 -13.25 8.80 -18.46
N MET A 157 -12.54 7.75 -18.90
CA MET A 157 -11.88 7.72 -20.21
C MET A 157 -12.88 7.92 -21.35
N ALA A 158 -14.00 7.23 -21.32
CA ALA A 158 -15.06 7.36 -22.35
C ALA A 158 -15.63 8.79 -22.40
N ARG A 159 -15.93 9.40 -21.25
CA ARG A 159 -16.42 10.79 -21.19
C ARG A 159 -15.42 11.79 -21.73
N ALA A 160 -14.13 11.62 -21.46
CA ALA A 160 -13.05 12.45 -21.97
C ALA A 160 -12.96 12.43 -23.50
N HIS A 161 -13.44 11.34 -24.13
CA HIS A 161 -13.52 11.15 -25.58
C HIS A 161 -14.95 11.40 -26.18
N GLY A 162 -15.81 12.12 -25.42
CA GLY A 162 -17.11 12.54 -25.91
C GLY A 162 -18.19 11.44 -25.94
N LEU A 163 -17.95 10.30 -25.32
CA LEU A 163 -18.95 9.24 -25.21
C LEU A 163 -19.83 9.41 -23.97
N ASN A 164 -21.05 8.89 -24.05
CA ASN A 164 -21.91 8.68 -22.89
C ASN A 164 -21.80 7.21 -22.44
N PRO A 165 -21.02 6.93 -21.37
CA PRO A 165 -20.73 5.54 -20.99
C PRO A 165 -21.97 4.74 -20.59
N GLU A 166 -23.05 5.39 -20.15
CA GLU A 166 -24.32 4.75 -19.78
C GLU A 166 -25.17 4.34 -21.01
N LYS A 167 -24.88 4.90 -22.19
CA LYS A 167 -25.56 4.61 -23.44
C LYS A 167 -24.68 3.88 -24.45
N ASP A 168 -23.41 4.26 -24.51
CA ASP A 168 -22.47 3.82 -25.53
C ASP A 168 -21.69 2.55 -25.13
N LEU A 169 -21.68 2.18 -23.82
CA LEU A 169 -20.95 1.03 -23.32
C LEU A 169 -21.85 0.07 -22.55
N VAL A 170 -21.54 -1.22 -22.66
CA VAL A 170 -22.14 -2.29 -21.85
C VAL A 170 -21.07 -2.87 -20.93
N PHE A 171 -21.21 -2.69 -19.63
CA PHE A 171 -20.24 -3.20 -18.66
C PHE A 171 -20.57 -4.62 -18.21
N VAL A 172 -19.55 -5.49 -18.22
CA VAL A 172 -19.62 -6.87 -17.75
C VAL A 172 -18.63 -7.08 -16.60
N ALA A 173 -19.15 -7.47 -15.44
CA ALA A 173 -18.35 -7.82 -14.28
C ALA A 173 -17.81 -9.26 -14.41
N THR A 174 -16.51 -9.42 -14.38
CA THR A 174 -15.80 -10.71 -14.55
C THR A 174 -15.20 -11.24 -13.25
N GLY A 175 -15.27 -10.47 -12.15
CA GLY A 175 -14.74 -10.82 -10.83
C GLY A 175 -13.27 -10.46 -10.64
N ASP A 176 -12.42 -10.72 -11.63
CA ASP A 176 -10.99 -10.40 -11.57
C ASP A 176 -10.42 -9.97 -12.93
N VAL A 177 -9.14 -9.53 -12.93
CA VAL A 177 -8.47 -9.01 -14.12
C VAL A 177 -8.12 -10.11 -15.12
N ALA A 178 -7.80 -11.33 -14.65
CA ALA A 178 -7.50 -12.45 -15.54
C ALA A 178 -8.74 -12.85 -16.33
N ASN A 179 -9.89 -12.90 -15.68
CA ASN A 179 -11.17 -13.15 -16.33
C ASN A 179 -11.58 -12.01 -17.29
N SER A 180 -11.23 -10.74 -16.98
CA SER A 180 -11.45 -9.63 -17.90
C SER A 180 -10.62 -9.79 -19.19
N LEU A 181 -9.35 -10.20 -19.08
CA LEU A 181 -8.54 -10.53 -20.25
C LEU A 181 -9.11 -11.74 -21.02
N ALA A 182 -9.53 -12.80 -20.31
CA ALA A 182 -10.13 -13.98 -20.95
C ALA A 182 -11.42 -13.63 -21.72
N ALA A 183 -12.25 -12.72 -21.20
CA ALA A 183 -13.44 -12.23 -21.90
C ALA A 183 -13.08 -11.49 -23.20
N LEU A 184 -12.00 -10.69 -23.19
CA LEU A 184 -11.48 -10.05 -24.40
C LEU A 184 -10.93 -11.08 -25.42
N GLN A 185 -10.19 -12.09 -24.95
CA GLN A 185 -9.62 -13.16 -25.78
C GLN A 185 -10.70 -14.01 -26.46
N SER A 186 -11.74 -14.39 -25.73
CA SER A 186 -12.85 -15.19 -26.25
C SER A 186 -13.79 -14.40 -27.17
N GLY A 187 -13.67 -13.07 -27.21
CA GLY A 187 -14.58 -12.19 -27.91
C GLY A 187 -15.89 -11.89 -27.19
N ALA A 188 -16.07 -12.39 -25.96
CA ALA A 188 -17.21 -12.07 -25.10
C ALA A 188 -17.23 -10.59 -24.67
N ALA A 189 -16.08 -9.93 -24.69
CA ALA A 189 -15.97 -8.49 -24.55
C ALA A 189 -15.21 -7.89 -25.75
N ASP A 190 -15.55 -6.64 -26.11
CA ASP A 190 -14.83 -5.87 -27.13
C ASP A 190 -13.62 -5.16 -26.54
N VAL A 191 -13.71 -4.85 -25.25
CA VAL A 191 -12.74 -4.09 -24.46
C VAL A 191 -12.55 -4.76 -23.09
N ALA A 192 -11.33 -4.68 -22.55
CA ALA A 192 -11.03 -5.07 -21.18
C ALA A 192 -10.27 -3.96 -20.45
N MET A 193 -10.66 -3.71 -19.19
CA MET A 193 -9.90 -2.86 -18.28
C MET A 193 -8.91 -3.72 -17.51
N LEU A 194 -7.62 -3.56 -17.80
CA LEU A 194 -6.56 -4.42 -17.32
C LEU A 194 -5.57 -3.66 -16.45
N SER A 195 -5.16 -4.26 -15.34
CA SER A 195 -4.02 -3.79 -14.55
C SER A 195 -2.76 -4.58 -14.88
N ILE A 196 -1.63 -4.13 -14.36
CA ILE A 196 -0.35 -4.82 -14.43
C ILE A 196 -0.46 -6.18 -13.70
N PRO A 197 0.03 -7.30 -14.27
CA PRO A 197 0.81 -7.44 -15.51
C PRO A 197 -0.05 -7.78 -16.74
N PHE A 198 -1.36 -7.85 -16.63
CA PHE A 198 -2.26 -8.31 -17.69
C PHE A 198 -2.30 -7.36 -18.90
N ASN A 199 -1.99 -6.09 -18.72
CA ASN A 199 -1.77 -5.14 -19.82
C ASN A 199 -0.64 -5.62 -20.75
N PHE A 200 0.51 -6.06 -20.22
CA PHE A 200 1.62 -6.57 -21.05
C PHE A 200 1.23 -7.86 -21.76
N LYS A 201 0.46 -8.72 -21.06
CA LYS A 201 -0.05 -9.94 -21.68
C LYS A 201 -1.01 -9.65 -22.84
N ALA A 202 -1.86 -8.64 -22.70
CA ALA A 202 -2.75 -8.22 -23.77
C ALA A 202 -1.98 -7.67 -24.98
N GLU A 203 -0.90 -6.91 -24.76
CA GLU A 203 0.00 -6.45 -25.83
C GLU A 203 0.66 -7.62 -26.59
N GLU A 204 1.19 -8.60 -25.85
CA GLU A 204 1.78 -9.82 -26.45
C GLU A 204 0.78 -10.62 -27.29
N LEU A 205 -0.49 -10.62 -26.90
CA LEU A 205 -1.59 -11.25 -27.63
C LEU A 205 -2.10 -10.43 -28.82
N GLY A 206 -1.54 -9.25 -29.07
CA GLY A 206 -1.89 -8.38 -30.19
C GLY A 206 -3.14 -7.52 -29.97
N PHE A 207 -3.68 -7.45 -28.75
CA PHE A 207 -4.74 -6.52 -28.44
C PHE A 207 -4.25 -5.07 -28.44
N ARG A 208 -5.13 -4.15 -28.78
CA ARG A 208 -4.78 -2.73 -28.90
C ARG A 208 -4.92 -2.02 -27.57
N ASN A 209 -3.86 -1.37 -27.14
CA ASN A 209 -3.87 -0.43 -26.03
C ASN A 209 -4.52 0.89 -26.50
N LEU A 210 -5.66 1.26 -25.90
CA LEU A 210 -6.37 2.51 -26.18
C LEU A 210 -6.00 3.63 -25.21
N GLY A 211 -5.18 3.36 -24.18
CA GLY A 211 -4.72 4.35 -23.23
C GLY A 211 -4.72 3.87 -21.78
N SER A 212 -4.21 4.71 -20.92
CA SER A 212 -4.10 4.48 -19.48
C SER A 212 -5.03 5.40 -18.70
N ALA A 213 -5.68 4.89 -17.67
CA ALA A 213 -6.49 5.70 -16.75
C ALA A 213 -5.65 6.75 -16.00
N VAL A 214 -4.35 6.58 -15.90
CA VAL A 214 -3.39 7.56 -15.32
C VAL A 214 -3.53 8.94 -15.94
N ASP A 215 -3.85 9.00 -17.25
CA ASP A 215 -3.93 10.26 -17.99
C ASP A 215 -5.25 11.01 -17.72
N TYR A 216 -6.25 10.33 -17.15
CA TYR A 216 -7.61 10.84 -16.95
C TYR A 216 -8.05 10.89 -15.50
N LEU A 217 -7.45 10.08 -14.65
CA LEU A 217 -7.90 9.87 -13.28
C LEU A 217 -6.73 9.91 -12.30
N GLN A 218 -6.60 10.99 -11.58
CA GLN A 218 -5.76 11.07 -10.39
C GLN A 218 -6.64 10.64 -9.20
N THR A 219 -6.40 9.45 -8.70
CA THR A 219 -7.18 8.90 -7.59
C THR A 219 -6.25 8.36 -6.53
N PRO A 220 -6.38 8.80 -5.27
CA PRO A 220 -5.72 8.17 -4.14
C PRO A 220 -6.11 6.70 -4.09
N PHE A 221 -5.14 5.79 -4.31
CA PHE A 221 -5.51 4.41 -4.60
C PHE A 221 -5.11 3.42 -3.51
N ALA A 222 -3.86 3.45 -3.08
CA ALA A 222 -3.34 2.56 -2.04
C ALA A 222 -2.61 3.37 -0.97
N GLY A 223 -2.46 2.81 0.22
CA GLY A 223 -1.78 3.51 1.32
C GLY A 223 -1.96 2.81 2.66
N VAL A 224 -2.08 3.58 3.73
CA VAL A 224 -2.29 3.08 5.09
C VAL A 224 -3.58 3.70 5.64
N GLY A 225 -4.58 2.87 5.88
CA GLY A 225 -5.79 3.22 6.60
C GLY A 225 -5.79 2.60 7.99
N ALA A 226 -6.30 3.33 8.99
CA ALA A 226 -6.37 2.89 10.38
C ALA A 226 -7.68 3.34 11.03
N ALA A 227 -8.13 2.60 12.06
CA ALA A 227 -9.25 3.02 12.90
C ALA A 227 -8.89 4.26 13.72
N ASP A 228 -9.86 5.17 13.95
CA ASP A 228 -9.68 6.37 14.78
C ASP A 228 -9.17 6.02 16.20
N ALA A 229 -9.66 4.91 16.76
CA ALA A 229 -9.17 4.40 18.03
C ALA A 229 -7.67 4.11 17.98
N LYS A 230 -7.17 3.45 16.92
CA LYS A 230 -5.75 3.12 16.73
C LYS A 230 -4.90 4.37 16.57
N ILE A 231 -5.33 5.32 15.76
CA ILE A 231 -4.65 6.61 15.55
C ILE A 231 -4.49 7.34 16.89
N LYS A 232 -5.53 7.33 17.73
CA LYS A 232 -5.56 8.03 19.01
C LYS A 232 -4.78 7.30 20.12
N THR A 233 -4.90 5.97 20.22
CA THR A 233 -4.33 5.21 21.35
C THR A 233 -2.93 4.70 21.11
N ASN A 234 -2.50 4.54 19.86
CA ASN A 234 -1.16 4.07 19.49
C ASN A 234 -0.52 4.86 18.33
N PRO A 235 -0.41 6.20 18.45
CA PRO A 235 0.15 7.04 17.38
C PRO A 235 1.60 6.66 17.03
N SER A 236 2.37 6.14 18.00
CA SER A 236 3.74 5.69 17.76
C SER A 236 3.82 4.52 16.78
N GLN A 237 2.91 3.54 16.87
CA GLN A 237 2.85 2.42 15.93
C GLN A 237 2.39 2.92 14.55
N VAL A 238 1.41 3.83 14.49
CA VAL A 238 0.94 4.42 13.22
C VAL A 238 2.08 5.17 12.53
N LYS A 239 2.85 5.99 13.25
CA LYS A 239 4.05 6.68 12.71
C LYS A 239 5.09 5.69 12.17
N ARG A 240 5.36 4.59 12.89
CA ARG A 240 6.28 3.55 12.39
C ARG A 240 5.74 2.88 11.13
N MET A 241 4.44 2.59 11.06
CA MET A 241 3.82 2.03 9.85
C MET A 241 3.90 2.99 8.65
N ILE A 242 3.64 4.27 8.86
CA ILE A 242 3.82 5.32 7.85
C ILE A 242 5.28 5.38 7.38
N ARG A 243 6.24 5.43 8.32
CA ARG A 243 7.68 5.51 8.01
C ARG A 243 8.16 4.29 7.22
N THR A 244 7.74 3.08 7.60
CA THR A 244 8.08 1.85 6.88
C THR A 244 7.48 1.83 5.47
N THR A 245 6.27 2.34 5.29
CA THR A 245 5.63 2.46 3.97
C THR A 245 6.40 3.42 3.07
N LEU A 246 6.82 4.59 3.59
CA LEU A 246 7.67 5.53 2.86
C LEU A 246 9.04 4.94 2.52
N LYS A 247 9.68 4.23 3.46
CA LYS A 247 10.95 3.52 3.23
C LYS A 247 10.79 2.41 2.19
N GLY A 248 9.69 1.67 2.17
CA GLY A 248 9.38 0.67 1.15
C GLY A 248 9.25 1.29 -0.25
N ILE A 249 8.63 2.46 -0.36
CA ILE A 249 8.56 3.24 -1.61
C ILE A 249 9.97 3.69 -2.04
N ALA A 250 10.75 4.27 -1.11
CA ALA A 250 12.10 4.73 -1.40
C ALA A 250 13.01 3.57 -1.84
N PHE A 251 12.97 2.43 -1.15
CA PHE A 251 13.70 1.22 -1.52
C PHE A 251 13.34 0.75 -2.93
N THR A 252 12.04 0.76 -3.28
CA THR A 252 11.55 0.33 -4.59
C THR A 252 12.02 1.26 -5.71
N ARG A 253 12.16 2.56 -5.43
CA ARG A 253 12.62 3.58 -6.38
C ARG A 253 14.13 3.62 -6.57
N ASP A 254 14.89 3.12 -5.60
CA ASP A 254 16.34 3.18 -5.63
C ASP A 254 16.89 2.24 -6.73
N PRO A 255 17.61 2.78 -7.73
CA PRO A 255 18.24 1.98 -8.79
C PRO A 255 19.15 0.87 -8.25
N ALA A 256 19.81 1.07 -7.10
CA ALA A 256 20.67 0.07 -6.46
C ALA A 256 19.89 -1.18 -5.98
N ASN A 257 18.58 -1.07 -5.78
CA ASN A 257 17.73 -2.17 -5.35
C ASN A 257 16.90 -2.78 -6.49
N GLN A 258 17.01 -2.24 -7.71
CA GLN A 258 16.17 -2.64 -8.86
C GLN A 258 16.17 -4.16 -9.08
N GLU A 259 17.33 -4.80 -9.09
CA GLU A 259 17.44 -6.24 -9.30
C GLU A 259 16.78 -7.06 -8.18
N LYS A 260 16.90 -6.60 -6.93
CA LYS A 260 16.25 -7.25 -5.79
C LYS A 260 14.73 -7.18 -5.90
N VAL A 261 14.20 -6.02 -6.33
CA VAL A 261 12.76 -5.80 -6.49
C VAL A 261 12.23 -6.58 -7.70
N ILE A 262 12.99 -6.67 -8.80
CA ILE A 262 12.64 -7.54 -9.94
C ILE A 262 12.58 -9.00 -9.48
N GLY A 263 13.57 -9.47 -8.71
CA GLY A 263 13.56 -10.82 -8.13
C GLY A 263 12.32 -11.07 -7.25
N LEU A 264 11.95 -10.11 -6.41
CA LEU A 264 10.73 -10.19 -5.60
C LEU A 264 9.47 -10.32 -6.48
N LEU A 265 9.36 -9.53 -7.57
CA LEU A 265 8.23 -9.62 -8.50
C LEU A 265 8.15 -10.98 -9.20
N ILE A 266 9.28 -11.55 -9.61
CA ILE A 266 9.37 -12.90 -10.20
C ILE A 266 8.87 -13.94 -9.18
N ASP A 267 9.39 -13.90 -7.96
CA ASP A 267 9.09 -14.89 -6.92
C ASP A 267 7.63 -14.81 -6.47
N GLU A 268 7.13 -13.61 -6.17
CA GLU A 268 5.79 -13.40 -5.62
C GLU A 268 4.68 -13.54 -6.66
N PHE A 269 4.90 -13.04 -7.87
CA PHE A 269 3.86 -12.97 -8.90
C PHE A 269 4.07 -13.94 -10.06
N LYS A 270 5.11 -14.79 -9.98
CA LYS A 270 5.45 -15.81 -11.00
C LYS A 270 5.61 -15.22 -12.41
N LEU A 271 6.23 -14.04 -12.47
CA LEU A 271 6.49 -13.34 -13.72
C LEU A 271 7.80 -13.81 -14.35
N ASP A 272 7.91 -13.72 -15.67
CA ASP A 272 9.20 -13.70 -16.32
C ASP A 272 9.93 -12.37 -16.03
N ARG A 273 11.26 -12.38 -16.22
CA ARG A 273 12.11 -11.22 -15.90
C ARG A 273 11.76 -9.96 -16.70
N LYS A 274 11.38 -10.11 -17.96
CA LYS A 274 11.03 -8.97 -18.84
C LYS A 274 9.76 -8.29 -18.31
N THR A 275 8.72 -9.07 -18.05
CA THR A 275 7.45 -8.59 -17.50
C THR A 275 7.63 -7.99 -16.10
N ALA A 276 8.47 -8.58 -15.24
CA ALA A 276 8.78 -8.04 -13.93
C ALA A 276 9.47 -6.66 -14.03
N ALA A 277 10.46 -6.51 -14.91
CA ALA A 277 11.16 -5.25 -15.13
C ALA A 277 10.25 -4.15 -15.69
N LEU A 278 9.39 -4.47 -16.67
CA LEU A 278 8.40 -3.55 -17.20
C LEU A 278 7.38 -3.14 -16.14
N SER A 279 6.90 -4.10 -15.34
CA SER A 279 5.97 -3.85 -14.24
C SER A 279 6.56 -2.89 -13.21
N LEU A 280 7.81 -3.11 -12.79
CA LEU A 280 8.50 -2.23 -11.86
C LEU A 280 8.58 -0.80 -12.40
N LYS A 281 8.96 -0.63 -13.67
CA LYS A 281 9.05 0.68 -14.32
C LYS A 281 7.73 1.46 -14.28
N GLU A 282 6.61 0.77 -14.47
CA GLU A 282 5.28 1.42 -14.41
C GLU A 282 4.84 1.70 -12.97
N ILE A 283 5.04 0.74 -12.05
CA ILE A 283 4.63 0.89 -10.64
C ILE A 283 5.33 2.08 -9.97
N ILE A 284 6.62 2.28 -10.25
CA ILE A 284 7.40 3.40 -9.69
C ILE A 284 6.75 4.76 -10.00
N LYS A 285 6.13 4.91 -11.17
CA LYS A 285 5.46 6.16 -11.59
C LYS A 285 4.21 6.46 -10.78
N ALA A 286 3.56 5.43 -10.23
CA ALA A 286 2.31 5.57 -9.48
C ALA A 286 2.50 5.85 -7.99
N PHE A 287 3.69 5.66 -7.45
CA PHE A 287 3.95 5.97 -6.04
C PHE A 287 3.89 7.48 -5.78
N THR A 288 3.34 7.85 -4.61
CA THR A 288 3.39 9.22 -4.10
C THR A 288 4.84 9.63 -3.78
N ARG A 289 5.11 10.93 -3.76
CA ARG A 289 6.45 11.43 -3.40
C ARG A 289 6.70 11.36 -1.89
N ASP A 290 5.70 11.71 -1.10
CA ASP A 290 5.81 11.96 0.33
C ASP A 290 4.66 11.34 1.16
N GLY A 291 3.84 10.52 0.55
CA GLY A 291 2.68 9.91 1.21
C GLY A 291 1.40 10.73 1.13
N THR A 292 1.42 11.88 0.46
CA THR A 292 0.22 12.69 0.19
C THR A 292 -0.35 12.40 -1.19
N ALA A 293 -1.59 12.78 -1.40
CA ALA A 293 -2.21 12.88 -2.74
C ALA A 293 -2.61 14.33 -3.00
N PRO A 294 -2.71 14.75 -4.27
CA PRO A 294 -3.20 16.08 -4.60
C PRO A 294 -4.58 16.35 -3.97
N GLU A 295 -4.76 17.52 -3.37
CA GLU A 295 -6.00 17.86 -2.65
C GLU A 295 -7.23 17.77 -3.54
N ASP A 296 -7.10 18.21 -4.81
CA ASP A 296 -8.19 18.14 -5.79
C ASP A 296 -8.56 16.69 -6.13
N ALA A 297 -7.58 15.77 -6.16
CA ALA A 297 -7.84 14.35 -6.36
C ALA A 297 -8.59 13.73 -5.17
N VAL A 298 -8.23 14.12 -3.94
CA VAL A 298 -8.95 13.68 -2.73
C VAL A 298 -10.38 14.21 -2.73
N LYS A 299 -10.58 15.48 -3.07
CA LYS A 299 -11.93 16.09 -3.17
C LYS A 299 -12.77 15.43 -4.27
N ALA A 300 -12.16 15.12 -5.41
CA ALA A 300 -12.84 14.42 -6.50
C ALA A 300 -13.28 13.01 -6.09
N GLU A 301 -12.41 12.25 -5.40
CA GLU A 301 -12.76 10.92 -4.86
C GLU A 301 -13.90 11.02 -3.83
N ILE A 302 -13.87 12.00 -2.92
CA ILE A 302 -14.95 12.22 -1.95
C ILE A 302 -16.27 12.54 -2.65
N LYS A 303 -16.24 13.35 -3.71
CA LYS A 303 -17.42 13.67 -4.50
C LYS A 303 -17.99 12.42 -5.17
N GLU A 304 -17.15 11.59 -5.77
CA GLU A 304 -17.57 10.33 -6.40
C GLU A 304 -18.15 9.36 -5.35
N ILE A 305 -17.51 9.21 -4.20
CA ILE A 305 -18.01 8.41 -3.08
C ILE A 305 -19.42 8.89 -2.66
N ARG A 306 -19.59 10.21 -2.50
CA ARG A 306 -20.85 10.81 -2.11
C ARG A 306 -21.98 10.52 -3.11
N GLU A 307 -21.67 10.64 -4.40
CA GLU A 307 -22.62 10.37 -5.49
C GLU A 307 -23.01 8.90 -5.54
N GLN A 308 -22.03 7.98 -5.48
CA GLN A 308 -22.26 6.53 -5.51
C GLN A 308 -23.05 6.03 -4.30
N ALA A 309 -22.73 6.54 -3.10
CA ALA A 309 -23.40 6.16 -1.86
C ALA A 309 -24.70 6.96 -1.62
N LYS A 310 -25.08 7.87 -2.53
CA LYS A 310 -26.26 8.76 -2.41
C LYS A 310 -26.30 9.55 -1.10
N ILE A 311 -25.14 9.97 -0.61
CA ILE A 311 -25.02 10.79 0.60
C ILE A 311 -25.38 12.23 0.26
N LYS A 312 -26.41 12.77 0.92
CA LYS A 312 -26.91 14.13 0.66
C LYS A 312 -25.98 15.22 1.22
N ASN A 313 -25.45 14.99 2.41
CA ASN A 313 -24.58 15.96 3.10
C ASN A 313 -23.19 16.00 2.48
N GLU A 314 -22.52 17.15 2.62
CA GLU A 314 -21.11 17.24 2.30
C GLU A 314 -20.27 16.42 3.26
N ILE A 315 -19.20 15.80 2.72
CA ILE A 315 -18.26 14.99 3.48
C ILE A 315 -16.97 15.82 3.60
N PRO A 316 -16.62 16.32 4.79
CA PRO A 316 -15.37 17.04 4.95
C PRO A 316 -14.17 16.11 4.77
N VAL A 317 -13.08 16.63 4.20
CA VAL A 317 -11.84 15.85 4.00
C VAL A 317 -11.37 15.21 5.30
N SER A 318 -11.47 15.92 6.42
CA SER A 318 -11.09 15.44 7.75
C SER A 318 -11.91 14.25 8.27
N GLN A 319 -13.06 13.95 7.66
CA GLN A 319 -13.83 12.74 7.99
C GLN A 319 -13.17 11.48 7.44
N VAL A 320 -12.51 11.56 6.28
CA VAL A 320 -11.97 10.41 5.55
C VAL A 320 -10.44 10.33 5.58
N LEU A 321 -9.75 11.43 5.94
CA LEU A 321 -8.31 11.59 5.85
C LEU A 321 -7.75 12.30 7.08
N ASP A 322 -6.59 11.82 7.60
CA ASP A 322 -5.83 12.45 8.68
C ASP A 322 -4.32 12.33 8.39
N TYR A 323 -3.71 13.42 7.96
CA TYR A 323 -2.27 13.50 7.67
C TYR A 323 -1.40 13.90 8.86
N LYS A 324 -1.99 14.18 10.04
CA LYS A 324 -1.23 14.69 11.18
C LYS A 324 0.02 13.86 11.51
N LEU A 325 -0.13 12.55 11.60
CA LEU A 325 1.00 11.66 11.90
C LEU A 325 1.98 11.50 10.72
N LEU A 326 1.51 11.63 9.48
CA LEU A 326 2.38 11.69 8.31
C LEU A 326 3.25 12.95 8.32
N GLU A 327 2.67 14.10 8.59
CA GLU A 327 3.38 15.38 8.70
C GLU A 327 4.45 15.34 9.79
N GLU A 328 4.15 14.74 10.95
CA GLU A 328 5.13 14.51 12.01
C GLU A 328 6.30 13.63 11.55
N VAL A 329 6.02 12.53 10.84
CA VAL A 329 7.06 11.62 10.30
C VAL A 329 7.94 12.34 9.26
N LEU A 330 7.34 13.14 8.38
CA LEU A 330 8.08 13.90 7.38
C LEU A 330 8.96 14.98 8.01
N ALA A 331 8.51 15.61 9.10
CA ALA A 331 9.30 16.58 9.86
C ALA A 331 10.49 15.94 10.60
N GLU A 332 10.32 14.71 11.12
CA GLU A 332 11.41 13.94 11.74
C GLU A 332 12.53 13.60 10.73
N GLY A 333 12.17 13.29 9.47
CA GLY A 333 13.13 12.94 8.41
C GLY A 333 13.93 14.11 7.83
N LYS A 334 13.56 15.36 8.17
CA LYS A 334 14.27 16.59 7.75
C LYS A 334 15.31 17.08 8.76
N ARG A 335 15.37 16.47 9.93
CA ARG A 335 16.35 16.78 11.01
C ARG A 335 17.54 15.84 10.91
#